data_af8dddc850197b7637860fe6654a0781
#
_entry.id   af8dddc850197b7637860fe6654a0781
#
_cell.length_a   1.000
_cell.length_b   1.000
_cell.length_c   1.000
_cell.angle_alpha   90.00
_cell.angle_beta   90.00
_cell.angle_gamma   90.00
#
_symmetry.space_group_name_H-M   'P 1'
#
loop_
_entity.id
_entity.type
_entity.pdbx_description
1 polymer ?
#
loop_
_entity_poly.entity_id
_entity_poly.type
_entity_poly.pdbx_seq_one_letter_code
_entity_poly.pdbx_strand_id
1 'polypeptide(L)'
;MKVNGQHFRTVWLDGQTVHLIEQNLLPFEFKIYKAKTYQETCRAISTMIVRGAGAIGAAAGFAMAQAFLAKADTAKARKEIEATRPTAQNLFYAVKRVYESSDPAAEAQRIADEDEQSCRLIGEFGNSLIKDGMKIETHCNAGWLAFVDHGTALSPIYAAQQSGKKIFVYVDETRPRGQGARLTAWELKNENVPHAIIADNAGAFLMSQGKVDLMIVGADRIAANGDVANKIGTLEKAIVAKEYGVPFYVAAPTSTFDHNCPSGKDIPIEERSADEVLYQTGPTKHGKMEEILVCSPGSKAFNPAFDVTPTEYITGIITEKGIITPKEVQKWIGE
;
A
#
# COMPACT_ATOMS: atom_id res chain seq x y z
N MET A 1 10.10 -9.24 5.17
CA MET A 1 10.38 -9.81 3.83
C MET A 1 11.89 -9.71 3.54
N LYS A 2 12.39 -10.31 2.46
CA LYS A 2 13.84 -10.44 2.24
C LYS A 2 14.36 -9.49 1.16
N VAL A 3 15.54 -8.91 1.42
CA VAL A 3 16.33 -8.18 0.41
C VAL A 3 17.73 -8.78 0.43
N ASN A 4 18.18 -9.32 -0.69
CA ASN A 4 19.45 -10.02 -0.80
C ASN A 4 19.65 -11.11 0.29
N GLY A 5 18.57 -11.83 0.63
CA GLY A 5 18.58 -12.89 1.64
C GLY A 5 18.46 -12.44 3.09
N GLN A 6 18.56 -11.15 3.39
CA GLN A 6 18.39 -10.57 4.73
C GLN A 6 16.94 -10.09 4.93
N HIS A 7 16.35 -10.38 6.10
CA HIS A 7 15.02 -9.90 6.47
C HIS A 7 15.05 -8.42 6.86
N PHE A 8 14.06 -7.66 6.36
CA PHE A 8 13.83 -6.26 6.71
C PHE A 8 12.34 -6.02 6.97
N ARG A 9 12.03 -5.17 7.92
CA ARG A 9 10.77 -4.44 8.02
C ARG A 9 10.85 -3.15 7.21
N THR A 10 9.73 -2.64 6.76
CA THR A 10 9.68 -1.36 6.02
C THR A 10 10.00 -0.18 6.91
N VAL A 11 9.56 -0.24 8.16
CA VAL A 11 9.79 0.77 9.19
C VAL A 11 9.96 0.10 10.55
N TRP A 12 10.92 0.59 11.37
CA TRP A 12 11.12 0.14 12.75
C TRP A 12 11.77 1.22 13.60
N LEU A 13 11.57 1.12 14.92
CA LEU A 13 12.19 1.99 15.91
C LEU A 13 13.38 1.27 16.54
N ASP A 14 14.53 1.93 16.61
CA ASP A 14 15.73 1.48 17.32
C ASP A 14 16.21 2.60 18.25
N GLY A 15 16.01 2.41 19.55
CA GLY A 15 16.19 3.45 20.55
C GLY A 15 15.26 4.64 20.27
N GLN A 16 15.82 5.76 19.82
CA GLN A 16 15.06 6.95 19.42
C GLN A 16 15.09 7.20 17.91
N THR A 17 15.75 6.32 17.14
CA THR A 17 15.87 6.49 15.70
C THR A 17 14.83 5.63 14.98
N VAL A 18 14.02 6.25 14.12
CA VAL A 18 13.15 5.54 13.18
C VAL A 18 13.93 5.23 11.92
N HIS A 19 13.98 3.96 11.59
CA HIS A 19 14.60 3.47 10.36
C HIS A 19 13.51 3.17 9.35
N LEU A 20 13.70 3.60 8.10
CA LEU A 20 12.73 3.42 7.02
C LEU A 20 13.47 3.00 5.74
N ILE A 21 12.87 2.14 4.95
CA ILE A 21 13.35 1.89 3.58
C ILE A 21 13.05 3.13 2.74
N GLU A 22 14.07 3.70 2.09
CA GLU A 22 13.96 4.87 1.21
C GLU A 22 13.31 4.45 -0.13
N GLN A 23 11.98 4.49 -0.19
CA GLN A 23 11.22 3.96 -1.32
C GLN A 23 11.34 4.79 -2.60
N ASN A 24 11.73 6.08 -2.49
CA ASN A 24 11.91 6.93 -3.67
C ASN A 24 13.13 6.49 -4.51
N LEU A 25 14.11 5.82 -3.90
CA LEU A 25 15.30 5.32 -4.60
C LEU A 25 15.08 3.95 -5.26
N LEU A 26 14.05 3.21 -4.81
CA LEU A 26 13.72 1.91 -5.40
C LEU A 26 13.18 2.06 -6.83
N PRO A 27 13.46 1.08 -7.70
CA PRO A 27 14.20 -0.17 -7.53
C PRO A 27 15.72 -0.04 -7.73
N PHE A 28 16.23 1.18 -7.95
CA PHE A 28 17.59 1.41 -8.44
C PHE A 28 18.64 1.42 -7.33
N GLU A 29 18.26 1.84 -6.11
CA GLU A 29 19.13 1.84 -4.94
C GLU A 29 18.32 1.39 -3.70
N PHE A 30 18.83 0.42 -2.93
CA PHE A 30 18.29 0.05 -1.64
C PHE A 30 19.04 0.76 -0.53
N LYS A 31 18.34 1.61 0.21
CA LYS A 31 18.92 2.42 1.29
C LYS A 31 17.97 2.53 2.47
N ILE A 32 18.55 2.54 3.67
CA ILE A 32 17.82 2.80 4.91
C ILE A 32 17.97 4.28 5.28
N TYR A 33 16.85 4.98 5.33
CA TYR A 33 16.75 6.32 5.88
C TYR A 33 16.66 6.25 7.40
N LYS A 34 17.43 7.07 8.11
CA LYS A 34 17.49 7.11 9.59
C LYS A 34 16.96 8.45 10.07
N ALA A 35 15.74 8.47 10.58
CA ALA A 35 15.12 9.65 11.17
C ALA A 35 15.41 9.68 12.68
N LYS A 36 16.23 10.62 13.14
CA LYS A 36 16.63 10.77 14.53
C LYS A 36 15.65 11.60 15.36
N THR A 37 14.78 12.34 14.70
CA THR A 37 13.76 13.21 15.31
C THR A 37 12.41 12.97 14.66
N TYR A 38 11.32 13.30 15.39
CA TYR A 38 9.98 13.18 14.84
C TYR A 38 9.78 14.08 13.60
N GLN A 39 10.45 15.23 13.52
CA GLN A 39 10.40 16.11 12.35
C GLN A 39 11.02 15.45 11.10
N GLU A 40 12.12 14.70 11.28
CA GLU A 40 12.71 13.93 10.19
C GLU A 40 11.78 12.78 9.76
N THR A 41 11.06 12.15 10.70
CA THR A 41 10.04 11.16 10.38
C THR A 41 8.84 11.80 9.68
N CYS A 42 8.39 13.00 10.11
CA CYS A 42 7.36 13.79 9.40
C CYS A 42 7.79 14.07 7.96
N ARG A 43 9.05 14.48 7.76
CA ARG A 43 9.61 14.69 6.41
C ARG A 43 9.58 13.39 5.59
N ALA A 44 9.95 12.27 6.18
CA ALA A 44 9.94 10.97 5.49
C ALA A 44 8.53 10.59 5.01
N ILE A 45 7.48 10.89 5.81
CA ILE A 45 6.09 10.66 5.43
C ILE A 45 5.63 11.62 4.33
N SER A 46 5.88 12.94 4.49
CA SER A 46 5.41 13.97 3.55
C SER A 46 6.11 13.90 2.19
N THR A 47 7.38 13.50 2.14
CA THR A 47 8.16 13.33 0.90
C THR A 47 8.08 11.93 0.31
N MET A 48 7.25 11.06 0.92
CA MET A 48 7.05 9.67 0.50
C MET A 48 8.34 8.80 0.47
N ILE A 49 9.31 9.09 1.34
CA ILE A 49 10.36 8.14 1.70
C ILE A 49 9.71 6.85 2.18
N VAL A 50 8.63 6.98 2.96
CA VAL A 50 7.70 5.91 3.32
C VAL A 50 6.29 6.24 2.80
N ARG A 51 5.59 5.24 2.25
CA ARG A 51 4.23 5.34 1.71
C ARG A 51 3.46 4.03 1.96
N GLY A 52 2.13 4.09 1.74
CA GLY A 52 1.23 2.96 2.00
C GLY A 52 0.60 3.05 3.38
N ALA A 53 -0.62 2.51 3.53
CA ALA A 53 -1.47 2.75 4.69
C ALA A 53 -0.83 2.30 6.02
N GLY A 54 -0.39 1.04 6.11
CA GLY A 54 0.20 0.48 7.33
C GLY A 54 1.57 1.09 7.65
N ALA A 55 2.45 1.23 6.64
CA ALA A 55 3.78 1.81 6.84
C ALA A 55 3.72 3.28 7.28
N ILE A 56 2.78 4.08 6.75
CA ILE A 56 2.54 5.46 7.20
C ILE A 56 2.01 5.47 8.64
N GLY A 57 1.07 4.57 8.96
CA GLY A 57 0.54 4.44 10.32
C GLY A 57 1.63 4.13 11.33
N ALA A 58 2.43 3.09 11.09
CA ALA A 58 3.54 2.72 11.96
C ALA A 58 4.59 3.84 12.08
N ALA A 59 4.97 4.49 10.95
CA ALA A 59 5.92 5.60 10.95
C ALA A 59 5.40 6.80 11.78
N ALA A 60 4.11 7.12 11.69
CA ALA A 60 3.48 8.19 12.46
C ALA A 60 3.41 7.84 13.96
N GLY A 61 3.09 6.58 14.30
CA GLY A 61 3.15 6.09 15.67
C GLY A 61 4.56 6.21 16.25
N PHE A 62 5.58 5.79 15.50
CA PHE A 62 6.97 5.97 15.92
C PHE A 62 7.40 7.44 16.01
N ALA A 63 6.92 8.33 15.11
CA ALA A 63 7.18 9.77 15.22
C ALA A 63 6.58 10.34 16.51
N MET A 64 5.36 9.92 16.88
CA MET A 64 4.75 10.35 18.14
C MET A 64 5.53 9.83 19.35
N ALA A 65 5.97 8.57 19.32
CA ALA A 65 6.85 8.01 20.35
C ALA A 65 8.19 8.77 20.47
N GLN A 66 8.82 9.14 19.33
CA GLN A 66 10.03 9.99 19.33
C GLN A 66 9.81 11.33 20.03
N ALA A 67 8.65 11.98 19.82
CA ALA A 67 8.33 13.23 20.48
C ALA A 67 8.26 13.08 22.01
N PHE A 68 7.65 11.99 22.51
CA PHE A 68 7.64 11.68 23.97
C PHE A 68 9.04 11.36 24.50
N LEU A 69 9.79 10.50 23.81
CA LEU A 69 11.15 10.13 24.21
C LEU A 69 12.10 11.33 24.27
N ALA A 70 11.94 12.27 23.35
CA ALA A 70 12.70 13.52 23.31
C ALA A 70 12.16 14.60 24.29
N LYS A 71 11.08 14.33 25.03
CA LYS A 71 10.39 15.30 25.91
C LYS A 71 10.01 16.61 25.17
N ALA A 72 9.63 16.48 23.90
CA ALA A 72 9.17 17.60 23.09
C ALA A 72 7.75 18.04 23.50
N ASP A 73 7.29 19.19 22.97
CA ASP A 73 5.87 19.57 23.04
C ASP A 73 5.04 18.57 22.23
N THR A 74 4.44 17.60 22.93
CA THR A 74 3.71 16.49 22.31
C THR A 74 2.42 16.92 21.64
N ALA A 75 1.78 18.02 22.12
CA ALA A 75 0.58 18.55 21.47
C ALA A 75 0.91 19.23 20.13
N LYS A 76 2.04 19.93 20.06
CA LYS A 76 2.57 20.49 18.83
C LYS A 76 3.01 19.38 17.87
N ALA A 77 3.76 18.40 18.37
CA ALA A 77 4.23 17.25 17.57
C ALA A 77 3.05 16.49 16.93
N ARG A 78 1.99 16.22 17.70
CA ARG A 78 0.76 15.61 17.19
C ARG A 78 0.21 16.34 15.97
N LYS A 79 0.04 17.66 16.05
CA LYS A 79 -0.48 18.49 14.96
C LYS A 79 0.44 18.43 13.72
N GLU A 80 1.75 18.49 13.92
CA GLU A 80 2.72 18.42 12.84
C GLU A 80 2.72 17.06 12.14
N ILE A 81 2.61 15.94 12.89
CA ILE A 81 2.53 14.59 12.34
C ILE A 81 1.21 14.42 11.57
N GLU A 82 0.06 14.81 12.16
CA GLU A 82 -1.25 14.71 11.52
C GLU A 82 -1.33 15.53 10.21
N ALA A 83 -0.61 16.66 10.12
CA ALA A 83 -0.55 17.51 8.93
C ALA A 83 0.27 16.91 7.77
N THR A 84 1.09 15.87 8.00
CA THR A 84 1.95 15.27 6.94
C THR A 84 1.14 14.59 5.83
N ARG A 85 0.03 13.92 6.17
CA ARG A 85 -0.87 13.24 5.23
C ARG A 85 -2.32 13.31 5.72
N PRO A 86 -3.05 14.38 5.42
CA PRO A 86 -4.40 14.64 5.98
C PRO A 86 -5.48 13.61 5.61
N THR A 87 -5.24 12.79 4.58
CA THR A 87 -6.20 11.78 4.11
C THR A 87 -5.90 10.36 4.61
N ALA A 88 -4.77 10.15 5.31
CA ALA A 88 -4.30 8.83 5.71
C ALA A 88 -4.90 8.39 7.07
N GLN A 89 -5.99 7.60 7.06
CA GLN A 89 -6.68 7.15 8.28
C GLN A 89 -5.76 6.45 9.28
N ASN A 90 -4.92 5.53 8.81
CA ASN A 90 -4.00 4.79 9.68
C ASN A 90 -3.01 5.70 10.43
N LEU A 91 -2.67 6.86 9.85
CA LEU A 91 -1.83 7.85 10.51
C LEU A 91 -2.54 8.43 11.75
N PHE A 92 -3.78 8.91 11.59
CA PHE A 92 -4.56 9.49 12.69
C PHE A 92 -4.83 8.45 13.78
N TYR A 93 -5.16 7.23 13.39
CA TYR A 93 -5.37 6.12 14.30
C TYR A 93 -4.13 5.85 15.17
N ALA A 94 -2.96 5.72 14.54
CA ALA A 94 -1.71 5.43 15.25
C ALA A 94 -1.29 6.60 16.15
N VAL A 95 -1.35 7.83 15.66
CA VAL A 95 -0.99 9.02 16.44
C VAL A 95 -1.88 9.17 17.67
N LYS A 96 -3.20 8.95 17.54
CA LYS A 96 -4.14 9.00 18.66
C LYS A 96 -3.79 7.96 19.71
N ARG A 97 -3.64 6.69 19.32
CA ARG A 97 -3.33 5.59 20.24
C ARG A 97 -2.04 5.85 21.04
N VAL A 98 -0.98 6.27 20.34
CA VAL A 98 0.31 6.56 20.98
C VAL A 98 0.23 7.78 21.88
N TYR A 99 -0.48 8.83 21.47
CA TYR A 99 -0.64 10.05 22.26
C TYR A 99 -1.40 9.82 23.58
N GLU A 100 -2.39 8.94 23.57
CA GLU A 100 -3.21 8.60 24.74
C GLU A 100 -2.61 7.48 25.62
N SER A 101 -1.50 6.88 25.19
CA SER A 101 -0.87 5.76 25.91
C SER A 101 -0.03 6.22 27.10
N SER A 102 -0.04 5.43 28.16
CA SER A 102 0.89 5.56 29.30
C SER A 102 2.32 5.13 28.96
N ASP A 103 2.50 4.32 27.91
CA ASP A 103 3.81 3.89 27.38
C ASP A 103 3.83 4.08 25.85
N PRO A 104 4.12 5.31 25.37
CA PRO A 104 4.09 5.64 23.97
C PRO A 104 5.00 4.80 23.07
N ALA A 105 6.18 4.43 23.56
CA ALA A 105 7.14 3.64 22.78
C ALA A 105 6.65 2.19 22.61
N ALA A 106 6.18 1.57 23.67
CA ALA A 106 5.59 0.23 23.60
C ALA A 106 4.31 0.21 22.76
N GLU A 107 3.48 1.27 22.83
CA GLU A 107 2.27 1.35 22.02
C GLU A 107 2.57 1.49 20.53
N ALA A 108 3.53 2.33 20.16
CA ALA A 108 3.98 2.46 18.77
C ALA A 108 4.51 1.12 18.22
N GLN A 109 5.24 0.36 19.04
CA GLN A 109 5.73 -0.97 18.67
C GLN A 109 4.56 -1.95 18.50
N ARG A 110 3.56 -1.95 19.42
CA ARG A 110 2.37 -2.81 19.29
C ARG A 110 1.62 -2.54 18.00
N ILE A 111 1.44 -1.27 17.61
CA ILE A 111 0.78 -0.91 16.34
C ILE A 111 1.53 -1.51 15.15
N ALA A 112 2.86 -1.44 15.16
CA ALA A 112 3.67 -2.04 14.09
C ALA A 112 3.56 -3.57 14.06
N ASP A 113 3.54 -4.23 15.21
CA ASP A 113 3.41 -5.69 15.32
C ASP A 113 2.00 -6.16 14.95
N GLU A 114 0.96 -5.41 15.28
CA GLU A 114 -0.44 -5.66 14.86
C GLU A 114 -0.59 -5.55 13.33
N ASP A 115 0.06 -4.55 12.72
CA ASP A 115 0.07 -4.37 11.25
C ASP A 115 0.71 -5.58 10.56
N GLU A 116 1.91 -6.00 11.01
CA GLU A 116 2.59 -7.18 10.49
C GLU A 116 1.74 -8.45 10.66
N GLN A 117 1.16 -8.65 11.83
CA GLN A 117 0.31 -9.82 12.12
C GLN A 117 -0.93 -9.85 11.22
N SER A 118 -1.60 -8.70 11.05
CA SER A 118 -2.76 -8.58 10.18
C SER A 118 -2.41 -8.92 8.73
N CYS A 119 -1.29 -8.39 8.24
CA CYS A 119 -0.79 -8.66 6.89
C CYS A 119 -0.46 -10.16 6.69
N ARG A 120 0.14 -10.82 7.68
CA ARG A 120 0.42 -12.24 7.64
C ARG A 120 -0.86 -13.07 7.55
N LEU A 121 -1.87 -12.77 8.37
CA LEU A 121 -3.17 -13.46 8.36
C LEU A 121 -3.92 -13.25 7.03
N ILE A 122 -3.90 -12.04 6.47
CA ILE A 122 -4.43 -11.76 5.12
C ILE A 122 -3.78 -12.70 4.08
N GLY A 123 -2.48 -12.90 4.20
CA GLY A 123 -1.75 -13.85 3.36
C GLY A 123 -2.25 -15.28 3.49
N GLU A 124 -2.45 -15.75 4.71
CA GLU A 124 -2.95 -17.10 5.00
C GLU A 124 -4.36 -17.32 4.45
N PHE A 125 -5.28 -16.40 4.73
CA PHE A 125 -6.65 -16.51 4.21
C PHE A 125 -6.70 -16.38 2.69
N GLY A 126 -6.00 -15.39 2.12
CA GLY A 126 -5.99 -15.17 0.68
C GLY A 126 -5.30 -16.28 -0.12
N ASN A 127 -4.32 -16.99 0.48
CA ASN A 127 -3.70 -18.17 -0.15
C ASN A 127 -4.71 -19.27 -0.49
N SER A 128 -5.83 -19.36 0.24
CA SER A 128 -6.90 -20.33 -0.03
C SER A 128 -7.58 -20.10 -1.40
N LEU A 129 -7.57 -18.86 -1.91
CA LEU A 129 -8.12 -18.49 -3.20
C LEU A 129 -7.20 -18.86 -4.36
N ILE A 130 -5.90 -18.99 -4.11
CA ILE A 130 -4.89 -19.19 -5.14
C ILE A 130 -4.65 -20.69 -5.35
N LYS A 131 -4.82 -21.16 -6.58
CA LYS A 131 -4.55 -22.55 -6.99
C LYS A 131 -3.21 -22.64 -7.72
N ASP A 132 -2.64 -23.83 -7.79
CA ASP A 132 -1.44 -24.10 -8.59
C ASP A 132 -1.69 -23.79 -10.07
N GLY A 133 -0.74 -23.15 -10.72
CA GLY A 133 -0.82 -22.74 -12.13
C GLY A 133 -1.51 -21.41 -12.39
N MET A 134 -2.13 -20.76 -11.37
CA MET A 134 -2.83 -19.49 -11.57
C MET A 134 -1.93 -18.32 -11.99
N LYS A 135 -2.51 -17.48 -12.84
CA LYS A 135 -1.97 -16.17 -13.25
C LYS A 135 -2.79 -15.08 -12.61
N ILE A 136 -2.13 -14.26 -11.82
CA ILE A 136 -2.75 -13.24 -10.98
C ILE A 136 -2.38 -11.86 -11.52
N GLU A 137 -3.33 -10.93 -11.61
CA GLU A 137 -3.06 -9.53 -11.90
C GLU A 137 -3.15 -8.71 -10.62
N THR A 138 -2.27 -7.73 -10.48
CA THR A 138 -2.29 -6.78 -9.35
C THR A 138 -1.98 -5.37 -9.82
N HIS A 139 -2.52 -4.38 -9.10
CA HIS A 139 -2.39 -2.96 -9.40
C HIS A 139 -1.79 -2.20 -8.24
N CYS A 140 -0.92 -1.23 -8.50
CA CYS A 140 -0.20 -0.44 -7.51
C CYS A 140 0.83 -1.27 -6.71
N ASN A 141 1.08 -0.85 -5.47
CA ASN A 141 1.89 -1.60 -4.52
C ASN A 141 1.17 -1.67 -3.18
N ALA A 142 0.60 -2.83 -2.90
CA ALA A 142 0.08 -3.23 -1.61
C ALA A 142 0.83 -4.47 -1.10
N GLY A 143 2.15 -4.45 -1.29
CA GLY A 143 3.11 -5.38 -0.72
C GLY A 143 3.67 -4.90 0.61
N TRP A 144 4.74 -5.54 1.07
CA TRP A 144 5.34 -5.25 2.36
C TRP A 144 5.90 -3.83 2.49
N LEU A 145 6.32 -3.19 1.37
CA LEU A 145 6.73 -1.78 1.37
C LEU A 145 5.60 -0.80 1.73
N ALA A 146 4.35 -1.20 1.60
CA ALA A 146 3.19 -0.39 1.97
C ALA A 146 2.71 -0.59 3.41
N PHE A 147 3.28 -1.58 4.11
CA PHE A 147 2.98 -2.01 5.48
C PHE A 147 4.27 -2.17 6.27
N VAL A 148 4.20 -2.70 7.48
CA VAL A 148 5.41 -2.99 8.27
C VAL A 148 6.14 -4.21 7.71
N ASP A 149 5.39 -5.27 7.40
CA ASP A 149 5.88 -6.46 6.70
C ASP A 149 4.72 -7.19 5.99
N HIS A 150 5.02 -8.18 5.14
CA HIS A 150 4.10 -9.03 4.36
C HIS A 150 3.23 -8.29 3.33
N GLY A 151 2.66 -7.12 3.67
CA GLY A 151 1.71 -6.42 2.83
C GLY A 151 0.30 -7.06 2.83
N THR A 152 -0.58 -6.58 1.96
CA THR A 152 -1.95 -7.10 1.85
C THR A 152 -2.21 -7.82 0.53
N ALA A 153 -2.24 -7.13 -0.61
CA ALA A 153 -2.51 -7.79 -1.90
C ALA A 153 -1.41 -8.77 -2.33
N LEU A 154 -0.15 -8.51 -1.96
CA LEU A 154 0.96 -9.41 -2.29
C LEU A 154 1.16 -10.50 -1.24
N SER A 155 0.64 -10.36 -0.02
CA SER A 155 0.79 -11.38 1.03
C SER A 155 0.21 -12.75 0.64
N PRO A 156 -1.00 -12.87 0.04
CA PRO A 156 -1.49 -14.13 -0.50
C PRO A 156 -0.58 -14.75 -1.58
N ILE A 157 0.02 -13.90 -2.41
CA ILE A 157 0.94 -14.31 -3.48
C ILE A 157 2.21 -14.92 -2.87
N TYR A 158 2.78 -14.26 -1.86
CA TYR A 158 3.94 -14.78 -1.13
C TYR A 158 3.62 -16.09 -0.40
N ALA A 159 2.47 -16.16 0.27
CA ALA A 159 2.02 -17.37 0.94
C ALA A 159 1.80 -18.53 -0.05
N ALA A 160 1.26 -18.27 -1.24
CA ALA A 160 1.11 -19.26 -2.29
C ALA A 160 2.47 -19.77 -2.79
N GLN A 161 3.40 -18.86 -3.08
CA GLN A 161 4.77 -19.20 -3.48
C GLN A 161 5.48 -20.04 -2.41
N GLN A 162 5.39 -19.63 -1.14
CA GLN A 162 6.01 -20.35 -0.02
C GLN A 162 5.40 -21.74 0.21
N SER A 163 4.12 -21.92 -0.11
CA SER A 163 3.45 -23.23 -0.07
C SER A 163 3.75 -24.12 -1.29
N GLY A 164 4.63 -23.69 -2.19
CA GLY A 164 5.08 -24.45 -3.35
C GLY A 164 4.19 -24.36 -4.58
N LYS A 165 3.16 -23.50 -4.60
CA LYS A 165 2.32 -23.28 -5.77
C LYS A 165 3.09 -22.57 -6.86
N LYS A 166 2.96 -23.03 -8.09
CA LYS A 166 3.53 -22.40 -9.29
C LYS A 166 2.55 -21.34 -9.77
N ILE A 167 2.89 -20.09 -9.57
CA ILE A 167 2.04 -18.94 -9.92
C ILE A 167 2.82 -17.98 -10.82
N PHE A 168 2.08 -17.13 -11.52
CA PHE A 168 2.64 -16.03 -12.30
C PHE A 168 1.87 -14.74 -12.01
N VAL A 169 2.57 -13.60 -11.92
CA VAL A 169 1.94 -12.33 -11.59
C VAL A 169 2.09 -11.33 -12.74
N TYR A 170 0.99 -10.80 -13.24
CA TYR A 170 0.97 -9.60 -14.07
C TYR A 170 0.91 -8.39 -13.16
N VAL A 171 1.87 -7.50 -13.31
CA VAL A 171 2.01 -6.29 -12.49
C VAL A 171 1.70 -5.08 -13.36
N ASP A 172 0.57 -4.42 -13.13
CA ASP A 172 0.31 -3.12 -13.74
C ASP A 172 1.43 -2.16 -13.39
N GLU A 173 1.98 -1.43 -14.37
CA GLU A 173 3.05 -0.44 -14.10
C GLU A 173 2.60 0.63 -13.12
N THR A 174 1.32 0.96 -13.08
CA THR A 174 0.63 1.91 -12.21
C THR A 174 1.12 3.34 -12.40
N ARG A 175 0.74 3.94 -13.54
CA ARG A 175 0.96 5.36 -13.75
C ARG A 175 0.17 6.20 -12.72
N PRO A 176 0.62 7.46 -12.38
CA PRO A 176 1.81 8.12 -12.93
C PRO A 176 3.13 7.73 -12.24
N ARG A 177 3.16 7.32 -10.96
CA ARG A 177 4.41 7.12 -10.19
C ARG A 177 5.09 5.77 -10.43
N GLY A 178 4.43 4.84 -11.10
CA GLY A 178 5.01 3.53 -11.39
C GLY A 178 5.17 2.61 -10.17
N GLN A 179 4.24 2.67 -9.18
CA GLN A 179 4.37 1.86 -7.97
C GLN A 179 4.40 0.36 -8.27
N GLY A 180 3.65 -0.10 -9.27
CA GLY A 180 3.71 -1.48 -9.72
C GLY A 180 5.07 -1.81 -10.33
N ALA A 181 5.50 -1.05 -11.34
CA ALA A 181 6.76 -1.28 -12.02
C ALA A 181 7.99 -1.12 -11.11
N ARG A 182 7.94 -0.18 -10.18
CA ARG A 182 9.10 0.18 -9.33
C ARG A 182 9.16 -0.60 -8.03
N LEU A 183 8.02 -0.81 -7.37
CA LEU A 183 7.97 -1.39 -6.03
C LEU A 183 7.46 -2.83 -6.06
N THR A 184 6.29 -3.10 -6.64
CA THR A 184 5.72 -4.45 -6.68
C THR A 184 6.61 -5.42 -7.42
N ALA A 185 7.10 -5.06 -8.61
CA ALA A 185 8.01 -5.91 -9.36
C ALA A 185 9.35 -6.14 -8.62
N TRP A 186 9.85 -5.12 -7.91
CA TRP A 186 11.04 -5.25 -7.09
C TRP A 186 10.83 -6.20 -5.90
N GLU A 187 9.69 -6.13 -5.22
CA GLU A 187 9.32 -7.05 -4.14
C GLU A 187 9.23 -8.50 -4.66
N LEU A 188 8.45 -8.71 -5.74
CA LEU A 188 8.26 -10.05 -6.34
C LEU A 188 9.59 -10.66 -6.80
N LYS A 189 10.50 -9.83 -7.35
CA LYS A 189 11.85 -10.28 -7.71
C LYS A 189 12.64 -10.77 -6.51
N ASN A 190 12.61 -10.03 -5.38
CA ASN A 190 13.33 -10.41 -4.15
C ASN A 190 12.75 -11.67 -3.48
N GLU A 191 11.45 -11.91 -3.66
CA GLU A 191 10.76 -13.12 -3.15
C GLU A 191 10.73 -14.27 -4.19
N ASN A 192 11.43 -14.13 -5.33
CA ASN A 192 11.51 -15.12 -6.41
C ASN A 192 10.13 -15.52 -6.98
N VAL A 193 9.18 -14.61 -7.02
CA VAL A 193 7.88 -14.82 -7.64
C VAL A 193 7.97 -14.49 -9.14
N PRO A 194 7.65 -15.43 -10.04
CA PRO A 194 7.61 -15.17 -11.47
C PRO A 194 6.58 -14.10 -11.83
N HIS A 195 7.00 -13.07 -12.55
CA HIS A 195 6.13 -11.94 -12.88
C HIS A 195 6.54 -11.23 -14.18
N ALA A 196 5.63 -10.43 -14.71
CA ALA A 196 5.91 -9.46 -15.77
C ALA A 196 5.21 -8.14 -15.49
N ILE A 197 5.90 -7.05 -15.79
CA ILE A 197 5.31 -5.70 -15.76
C ILE A 197 4.52 -5.52 -17.05
N ILE A 198 3.31 -4.98 -16.94
CA ILE A 198 2.43 -4.67 -18.07
C ILE A 198 2.02 -3.18 -18.02
N ALA A 199 1.67 -2.62 -19.18
CA ALA A 199 1.02 -1.32 -19.24
C ALA A 199 -0.34 -1.40 -18.54
N ASP A 200 -0.76 -0.32 -17.85
CA ASP A 200 -2.00 -0.32 -17.06
C ASP A 200 -3.24 -0.78 -17.85
N ASN A 201 -3.34 -0.44 -19.12
CA ASN A 201 -4.47 -0.82 -19.97
C ASN A 201 -4.33 -2.20 -20.64
N ALA A 202 -3.23 -2.95 -20.41
CA ALA A 202 -3.04 -4.27 -20.99
C ALA A 202 -3.85 -5.37 -20.28
N GLY A 203 -4.29 -5.13 -19.04
CA GLY A 203 -5.08 -6.10 -18.26
C GLY A 203 -6.36 -6.53 -18.98
N ALA A 204 -7.10 -5.58 -19.59
CA ALA A 204 -8.30 -5.89 -20.37
C ALA A 204 -8.01 -6.88 -21.51
N PHE A 205 -6.90 -6.69 -22.23
CA PHE A 205 -6.48 -7.62 -23.30
C PHE A 205 -6.14 -9.01 -22.72
N LEU A 206 -5.41 -9.07 -21.61
CA LEU A 206 -5.05 -10.34 -21.00
C LEU A 206 -6.28 -11.10 -20.48
N MET A 207 -7.22 -10.40 -19.81
CA MET A 207 -8.48 -10.97 -19.34
C MET A 207 -9.34 -11.49 -20.49
N SER A 208 -9.45 -10.73 -21.61
CA SER A 208 -10.19 -11.16 -22.80
C SER A 208 -9.61 -12.42 -23.47
N GLN A 209 -8.33 -12.70 -23.23
CA GLN A 209 -7.65 -13.91 -23.73
C GLN A 209 -7.66 -15.06 -22.71
N GLY A 210 -8.38 -14.92 -21.59
CA GLY A 210 -8.38 -15.93 -20.51
C GLY A 210 -7.01 -16.14 -19.87
N LYS A 211 -6.17 -15.10 -19.83
CA LYS A 211 -4.81 -15.17 -19.28
C LYS A 211 -4.68 -14.68 -17.85
N VAL A 212 -5.77 -14.21 -17.24
CA VAL A 212 -5.84 -13.79 -15.83
C VAL A 212 -6.91 -14.61 -15.14
N ASP A 213 -6.53 -15.32 -14.09
CA ASP A 213 -7.43 -16.20 -13.33
C ASP A 213 -8.00 -15.49 -12.09
N LEU A 214 -7.31 -14.46 -11.60
CA LEU A 214 -7.61 -13.76 -10.35
C LEU A 214 -6.99 -12.37 -10.37
N MET A 215 -7.72 -11.37 -9.88
CA MET A 215 -7.15 -10.06 -9.58
C MET A 215 -7.21 -9.77 -8.08
N ILE A 216 -6.08 -9.33 -7.50
CA ILE A 216 -5.98 -8.94 -6.09
C ILE A 216 -5.34 -7.55 -6.02
N VAL A 217 -6.03 -6.61 -5.35
CA VAL A 217 -5.56 -5.24 -5.11
C VAL A 217 -5.61 -4.89 -3.63
N GLY A 218 -4.93 -3.82 -3.22
CA GLY A 218 -5.06 -3.26 -1.88
C GLY A 218 -6.24 -2.30 -1.76
N ALA A 219 -6.31 -1.60 -0.63
CA ALA A 219 -7.22 -0.48 -0.41
C ALA A 219 -6.53 0.63 0.39
N ASP A 220 -6.81 1.88 0.03
CA ASP A 220 -6.42 3.05 0.83
C ASP A 220 -7.52 3.40 1.86
N ARG A 221 -8.79 3.10 1.53
CA ARG A 221 -9.95 3.29 2.43
C ARG A 221 -11.11 2.41 1.98
N ILE A 222 -11.84 1.85 2.93
CA ILE A 222 -13.07 1.10 2.69
C ILE A 222 -14.21 1.78 3.44
N ALA A 223 -15.22 2.25 2.71
CA ALA A 223 -16.40 2.90 3.28
C ALA A 223 -17.32 1.89 4.00
N ALA A 224 -18.20 2.38 4.87
CA ALA A 224 -19.12 1.55 5.64
C ALA A 224 -20.05 0.67 4.78
N ASN A 225 -20.40 1.11 3.57
CA ASN A 225 -21.17 0.31 2.62
C ASN A 225 -20.34 -0.72 1.84
N GLY A 226 -19.02 -0.76 2.04
CA GLY A 226 -18.10 -1.68 1.37
C GLY A 226 -17.51 -1.18 0.05
N ASP A 227 -17.79 0.06 -0.37
CA ASP A 227 -17.08 0.69 -1.49
C ASP A 227 -15.62 0.93 -1.14
N VAL A 228 -14.73 0.75 -2.12
CA VAL A 228 -13.29 0.78 -1.90
C VAL A 228 -12.63 1.90 -2.67
N ALA A 229 -11.95 2.81 -1.97
CA ALA A 229 -11.02 3.74 -2.57
C ALA A 229 -9.62 3.10 -2.63
N ASN A 230 -9.03 3.10 -3.83
CA ASN A 230 -7.67 2.62 -4.06
C ASN A 230 -7.01 3.43 -5.17
N LYS A 231 -5.75 3.12 -5.47
CA LYS A 231 -4.97 3.79 -6.52
C LYS A 231 -5.76 3.92 -7.82
N ILE A 232 -5.68 5.13 -8.42
CA ILE A 232 -6.31 5.41 -9.73
C ILE A 232 -6.05 4.28 -10.73
N GLY A 233 -7.09 3.85 -11.44
CA GLY A 233 -7.10 2.69 -12.33
C GLY A 233 -7.73 1.43 -11.72
N THR A 234 -7.95 1.38 -10.41
CA THR A 234 -8.56 0.22 -9.73
C THR A 234 -10.00 -0.01 -10.17
N LEU A 235 -10.80 1.05 -10.30
CA LEU A 235 -12.17 0.98 -10.79
C LEU A 235 -12.24 0.40 -12.21
N GLU A 236 -11.38 0.89 -13.11
CA GLU A 236 -11.28 0.36 -14.48
C GLU A 236 -11.02 -1.15 -14.47
N LYS A 237 -10.07 -1.61 -13.67
CA LYS A 237 -9.73 -3.02 -13.54
C LYS A 237 -10.89 -3.86 -13.01
N ALA A 238 -11.60 -3.37 -12.00
CA ALA A 238 -12.73 -4.07 -11.41
C ALA A 238 -13.89 -4.23 -12.42
N ILE A 239 -14.19 -3.18 -13.20
CA ILE A 239 -15.18 -3.23 -14.28
C ILE A 239 -14.79 -4.27 -15.34
N VAL A 240 -13.54 -4.24 -15.80
CA VAL A 240 -13.02 -5.17 -16.81
C VAL A 240 -13.01 -6.61 -16.28
N ALA A 241 -12.57 -6.83 -15.03
CA ALA A 241 -12.60 -8.14 -14.39
C ALA A 241 -14.02 -8.73 -14.36
N LYS A 242 -15.01 -7.92 -13.98
CA LYS A 242 -16.42 -8.33 -13.98
C LYS A 242 -16.92 -8.72 -15.39
N GLU A 243 -16.60 -7.92 -16.41
CA GLU A 243 -16.99 -8.20 -17.81
C GLU A 243 -16.45 -9.54 -18.31
N TYR A 244 -15.22 -9.87 -17.97
CA TYR A 244 -14.58 -11.13 -18.39
C TYR A 244 -14.69 -12.28 -17.36
N GLY A 245 -15.47 -12.09 -16.27
CA GLY A 245 -15.69 -13.13 -15.26
C GLY A 245 -14.47 -13.46 -14.41
N VAL A 246 -13.50 -12.55 -14.32
CA VAL A 246 -12.32 -12.69 -13.46
C VAL A 246 -12.68 -12.28 -12.04
N PRO A 247 -12.50 -13.13 -11.02
CA PRO A 247 -12.72 -12.75 -9.62
C PRO A 247 -11.83 -11.59 -9.22
N PHE A 248 -12.43 -10.55 -8.63
CA PHE A 248 -11.73 -9.35 -8.17
C PHE A 248 -11.79 -9.24 -6.64
N TYR A 249 -10.64 -9.37 -5.99
CA TYR A 249 -10.53 -9.29 -4.54
C TYR A 249 -9.77 -8.07 -4.08
N VAL A 250 -10.22 -7.50 -2.97
CA VAL A 250 -9.54 -6.44 -2.24
C VAL A 250 -8.92 -7.03 -0.99
N ALA A 251 -7.65 -6.77 -0.72
CA ALA A 251 -6.96 -7.24 0.47
C ALA A 251 -6.59 -6.04 1.36
N ALA A 252 -7.16 -5.99 2.55
CA ALA A 252 -6.96 -4.89 3.50
C ALA A 252 -7.25 -5.32 4.93
N PRO A 253 -6.51 -4.84 5.94
CA PRO A 253 -6.84 -5.05 7.34
C PRO A 253 -8.10 -4.27 7.72
N THR A 254 -8.81 -4.72 8.75
CA THR A 254 -10.02 -4.06 9.24
C THR A 254 -9.77 -2.63 9.71
N SER A 255 -8.54 -2.25 10.05
CA SER A 255 -8.14 -0.88 10.34
C SER A 255 -8.26 0.09 9.16
N THR A 256 -8.42 -0.45 7.93
CA THR A 256 -8.68 0.34 6.71
C THR A 256 -10.16 0.71 6.55
N PHE A 257 -11.06 0.10 7.35
CA PHE A 257 -12.50 0.39 7.31
C PHE A 257 -12.78 1.73 7.98
N ASP A 258 -13.47 2.63 7.25
CA ASP A 258 -13.86 3.94 7.75
C ASP A 258 -15.32 3.95 8.16
N HIS A 259 -15.56 3.82 9.47
CA HIS A 259 -16.89 3.77 10.07
C HIS A 259 -17.68 5.07 9.90
N ASN A 260 -16.96 6.20 9.73
CA ASN A 260 -17.55 7.53 9.61
C ASN A 260 -17.83 7.93 8.16
N CYS A 261 -17.45 7.09 7.19
CA CYS A 261 -17.67 7.31 5.77
C CYS A 261 -18.80 6.39 5.28
N PRO A 262 -20.03 6.89 5.09
CA PRO A 262 -21.18 6.02 4.76
C PRO A 262 -21.05 5.30 3.43
N SER A 263 -20.47 5.95 2.40
CA SER A 263 -20.34 5.42 1.06
C SER A 263 -19.08 5.91 0.34
N GLY A 264 -18.72 5.27 -0.75
CA GLY A 264 -17.59 5.67 -1.56
C GLY A 264 -17.70 7.08 -2.15
N LYS A 265 -18.93 7.61 -2.29
CA LYS A 265 -19.17 8.98 -2.77
C LYS A 265 -18.71 10.04 -1.77
N ASP A 266 -18.61 9.66 -0.50
CA ASP A 266 -18.20 10.54 0.59
C ASP A 266 -16.69 10.54 0.82
N ILE A 267 -15.94 9.69 0.09
CA ILE A 267 -14.49 9.61 0.19
C ILE A 267 -13.87 10.78 -0.60
N PRO A 268 -13.12 11.69 0.05
CA PRO A 268 -12.43 12.75 -0.66
C PRO A 268 -11.28 12.18 -1.50
N ILE A 269 -11.24 12.53 -2.79
CA ILE A 269 -10.18 12.12 -3.70
C ILE A 269 -9.11 13.20 -3.76
N GLU A 270 -7.89 12.83 -3.38
CA GLU A 270 -6.71 13.70 -3.44
C GLU A 270 -6.33 13.96 -4.91
N GLU A 271 -6.21 15.23 -5.29
CA GLU A 271 -5.55 15.64 -6.52
C GLU A 271 -4.09 15.96 -6.23
N ARG A 272 -3.17 15.35 -6.96
CA ARG A 272 -1.73 15.45 -6.74
C ARG A 272 -1.07 16.33 -7.80
N SER A 273 0.23 16.64 -7.59
CA SER A 273 0.98 17.44 -8.55
C SER A 273 0.89 16.87 -9.97
N ALA A 274 0.64 17.74 -10.93
CA ALA A 274 0.70 17.42 -12.36
C ALA A 274 2.08 16.89 -12.77
N ASP A 275 3.14 17.28 -12.07
CA ASP A 275 4.51 16.85 -12.36
C ASP A 275 4.68 15.35 -12.27
N GLU A 276 3.94 14.66 -11.41
CA GLU A 276 3.98 13.19 -11.36
C GLU A 276 3.55 12.53 -12.68
N VAL A 277 2.66 13.19 -13.43
CA VAL A 277 2.22 12.74 -14.76
C VAL A 277 3.20 13.18 -15.84
N LEU A 278 3.67 14.42 -15.75
CA LEU A 278 4.50 15.04 -16.79
C LEU A 278 5.93 14.54 -16.79
N TYR A 279 6.49 14.21 -15.62
CA TYR A 279 7.88 13.82 -15.47
C TYR A 279 8.02 12.39 -14.92
N GLN A 280 9.12 11.76 -15.31
CA GLN A 280 9.53 10.48 -14.74
C GLN A 280 11.01 10.51 -14.36
N THR A 281 11.33 9.86 -13.24
CA THR A 281 12.71 9.75 -12.73
C THR A 281 13.22 8.34 -12.96
N GLY A 282 14.42 8.22 -13.49
CA GLY A 282 15.09 6.94 -13.69
C GLY A 282 16.56 7.10 -14.07
N PRO A 283 17.34 6.01 -14.07
CA PRO A 283 18.72 6.04 -14.53
C PRO A 283 18.78 6.13 -16.05
N THR A 284 19.66 6.96 -16.56
CA THR A 284 20.06 6.91 -17.96
C THR A 284 20.80 5.61 -18.27
N LYS A 285 21.08 5.34 -19.55
CA LYS A 285 21.92 4.18 -19.96
C LYS A 285 23.30 4.19 -19.31
N HIS A 286 23.76 5.34 -18.81
CA HIS A 286 25.05 5.51 -18.13
C HIS A 286 24.93 5.50 -16.60
N GLY A 287 23.75 5.16 -16.05
CA GLY A 287 23.52 5.04 -14.60
C GLY A 287 23.25 6.35 -13.85
N LYS A 288 23.26 7.50 -14.53
CA LYS A 288 22.95 8.79 -13.89
C LYS A 288 21.44 8.92 -13.70
N MET A 289 20.99 9.18 -12.47
CA MET A 289 19.59 9.47 -12.18
C MET A 289 19.20 10.82 -12.78
N GLU A 290 18.14 10.84 -13.57
CA GLU A 290 17.61 12.05 -14.20
C GLU A 290 16.09 12.05 -14.12
N GLU A 291 15.51 13.24 -14.04
CA GLU A 291 14.09 13.49 -14.21
C GLU A 291 13.86 14.00 -15.62
N ILE A 292 12.97 13.35 -16.36
CA ILE A 292 12.72 13.64 -17.78
C ILE A 292 11.25 13.96 -18.02
N LEU A 293 10.98 14.96 -18.87
CA LEU A 293 9.65 15.24 -19.38
C LEU A 293 9.24 14.12 -20.35
N VAL A 294 8.12 13.45 -20.07
CA VAL A 294 7.62 12.32 -20.87
C VAL A 294 6.32 12.62 -21.63
N CYS A 295 5.87 13.87 -21.56
CA CYS A 295 4.67 14.37 -22.22
C CYS A 295 5.00 15.52 -23.20
N SER A 296 4.01 15.92 -24.01
CA SER A 296 4.15 17.07 -24.88
C SER A 296 4.42 18.35 -24.08
N PRO A 297 5.49 19.12 -24.41
CA PRO A 297 5.82 20.34 -23.68
C PRO A 297 4.64 21.33 -23.65
N GLY A 298 4.34 21.88 -22.47
CA GLY A 298 3.27 22.85 -22.26
C GLY A 298 1.88 22.24 -22.08
N SER A 299 1.71 20.92 -22.19
CA SER A 299 0.43 20.25 -21.87
C SER A 299 0.16 20.30 -20.38
N LYS A 300 -1.11 20.51 -20.01
CA LYS A 300 -1.60 20.37 -18.63
C LYS A 300 -1.87 18.91 -18.30
N ALA A 301 -1.72 18.50 -17.04
CA ALA A 301 -2.10 17.20 -16.55
C ALA A 301 -3.11 17.33 -15.41
N PHE A 302 -4.01 16.34 -15.33
CA PHE A 302 -4.95 16.12 -14.23
C PHE A 302 -4.55 14.81 -13.54
N ASN A 303 -4.37 14.83 -12.22
CA ASN A 303 -3.76 13.73 -11.48
C ASN A 303 -4.56 13.34 -10.22
N PRO A 304 -5.74 12.74 -10.35
CA PRO A 304 -6.42 12.13 -9.20
C PRO A 304 -5.59 10.94 -8.70
N ALA A 305 -5.36 10.89 -7.39
CA ALA A 305 -4.52 9.84 -6.79
C ALA A 305 -5.25 8.49 -6.70
N PHE A 306 -6.57 8.52 -6.54
CA PHE A 306 -7.43 7.37 -6.26
C PHE A 306 -8.68 7.40 -7.12
N ASP A 307 -9.32 6.24 -7.24
CA ASP A 307 -10.71 6.10 -7.67
C ASP A 307 -11.48 5.24 -6.67
N VAL A 308 -12.79 5.19 -6.83
CA VAL A 308 -13.68 4.42 -5.95
C VAL A 308 -14.32 3.29 -6.73
N THR A 309 -14.12 2.07 -6.26
CA THR A 309 -14.72 0.85 -6.79
C THR A 309 -15.99 0.53 -5.99
N PRO A 310 -17.19 0.57 -6.63
CA PRO A 310 -18.43 0.14 -6.00
C PRO A 310 -18.43 -1.36 -5.66
N THR A 311 -19.14 -1.72 -4.59
CA THR A 311 -19.27 -3.09 -4.07
C THR A 311 -19.68 -4.12 -5.13
N GLU A 312 -20.45 -3.73 -6.12
CA GLU A 312 -20.95 -4.61 -7.20
C GLU A 312 -19.85 -5.16 -8.12
N TYR A 313 -18.65 -4.56 -8.10
CA TYR A 313 -17.47 -5.01 -8.86
C TYR A 313 -16.51 -5.85 -8.02
N ILE A 314 -16.74 -5.99 -6.71
CA ILE A 314 -15.85 -6.65 -5.77
C ILE A 314 -16.40 -8.01 -5.41
N THR A 315 -15.64 -9.08 -5.69
CA THR A 315 -16.00 -10.46 -5.35
C THR A 315 -15.94 -10.71 -3.85
N GLY A 316 -14.91 -10.18 -3.18
CA GLY A 316 -14.72 -10.31 -1.74
C GLY A 316 -13.59 -9.44 -1.22
N ILE A 317 -13.54 -9.28 0.11
CA ILE A 317 -12.49 -8.56 0.82
C ILE A 317 -11.75 -9.56 1.70
N ILE A 318 -10.44 -9.65 1.52
CA ILE A 318 -9.55 -10.50 2.32
C ILE A 318 -9.05 -9.67 3.50
N THR A 319 -9.39 -10.08 4.71
CA THR A 319 -9.00 -9.41 5.94
C THR A 319 -8.19 -10.34 6.85
N GLU A 320 -7.62 -9.84 7.92
CA GLU A 320 -6.97 -10.63 8.97
C GLU A 320 -7.94 -11.50 9.78
N LYS A 321 -9.25 -11.30 9.60
CA LYS A 321 -10.30 -12.08 10.25
C LYS A 321 -10.96 -13.09 9.32
N GLY A 322 -10.59 -13.12 8.02
CA GLY A 322 -11.14 -14.00 7.00
C GLY A 322 -11.53 -13.28 5.73
N ILE A 323 -12.16 -14.00 4.81
CA ILE A 323 -12.66 -13.47 3.54
C ILE A 323 -14.14 -13.16 3.71
N ILE A 324 -14.52 -11.90 3.49
CA ILE A 324 -15.90 -11.41 3.64
C ILE A 324 -16.43 -10.87 2.31
N THR A 325 -17.75 -10.82 2.17
CA THR A 325 -18.37 -10.07 1.08
C THR A 325 -18.35 -8.57 1.40
N PRO A 326 -18.32 -7.66 0.39
CA PRO A 326 -18.35 -6.23 0.65
C PRO A 326 -19.54 -5.76 1.48
N LYS A 327 -20.71 -6.43 1.36
CA LYS A 327 -21.91 -6.13 2.14
C LYS A 327 -21.78 -6.45 3.63
N GLU A 328 -20.82 -7.28 4.01
CA GLU A 328 -20.58 -7.64 5.41
C GLU A 328 -19.70 -6.64 6.14
N VAL A 329 -19.09 -5.67 5.45
CA VAL A 329 -18.22 -4.65 6.07
C VAL A 329 -18.90 -4.00 7.27
N GLN A 330 -20.20 -3.67 7.19
CA GLN A 330 -20.95 -3.08 8.29
C GLN A 330 -20.96 -3.92 9.57
N LYS A 331 -20.89 -5.26 9.48
CA LYS A 331 -20.88 -6.15 10.66
C LYS A 331 -19.55 -6.11 11.41
N TRP A 332 -18.46 -5.74 10.71
CA TRP A 332 -17.11 -5.69 11.23
C TRP A 332 -16.72 -4.27 11.70
N ILE A 333 -17.64 -3.35 11.56
CA ILE A 333 -17.55 -1.97 12.04
C ILE A 333 -17.97 -1.98 13.51
N GLY A 334 -17.03 -1.78 14.45
CA GLY A 334 -17.31 -1.66 15.89
C GLY A 334 -16.90 -2.85 16.75
N GLU A 335 -16.25 -3.87 16.19
CA GLU A 335 -15.50 -4.88 16.92
C GLU A 335 -14.01 -4.51 16.94
#